data_5e2089bac6c164b691c43f23b291fcb5
#
_entry.id   5e2089bac6c164b691c43f23b291fcb5
#
_cell.length_a   1.000
_cell.length_b   1.000
_cell.length_c   1.000
_cell.angle_alpha   90.00
_cell.angle_beta   90.00
_cell.angle_gamma   90.00
#
_symmetry.space_group_name_H-M   'P 1'
#
loop_
_entity.id
_entity.type
_entity.pdbx_description
1 polymer ?
#
loop_
_entity_poly.entity_id
_entity_poly.type
_entity_poly.pdbx_seq_one_letter_code
_entity_poly.pdbx_strand_id
1 'polypeptide(L)'
;PIATFKRKHYFCILIKMRKIYSAFRIFVHIVIFSVIAIYTLGYILLSIPNIQDKVRHIGIKELSALLDTDITIDRIQISPFNKLELFGAYIPDLNGDTLLYANKISAGISLSDLLVDRELVFTNIQLFGLDARITKETPSSETNLQFIIDAFKSNKNTPKKKINFKINNAIIRRGKIKYDILSA
;
A
#
# COMPACT_ATOMS: atom_id res chain seq x y z
N PRO A 1 -33.53 62.26 6.83
CA PRO A 1 -32.37 61.87 7.68
C PRO A 1 -32.26 60.34 7.94
N ILE A 2 -33.39 59.61 8.01
CA ILE A 2 -33.39 58.15 8.38
C ILE A 2 -32.92 57.26 7.26
N ALA A 3 -33.16 57.60 5.99
CA ALA A 3 -32.76 56.80 4.82
C ALA A 3 -31.24 56.77 4.57
N THR A 4 -30.55 57.86 4.87
CA THR A 4 -29.10 57.98 4.75
C THR A 4 -28.35 57.21 5.83
N PHE A 5 -28.92 57.08 7.03
CA PHE A 5 -28.33 56.28 8.12
C PHE A 5 -28.41 54.76 7.83
N LYS A 6 -29.55 54.27 7.32
CA LYS A 6 -29.69 52.88 6.91
C LYS A 6 -28.71 52.51 5.81
N ARG A 7 -28.52 53.38 4.81
CA ARG A 7 -27.61 53.12 3.67
C ARG A 7 -26.13 52.96 4.11
N LYS A 8 -25.68 53.76 5.06
CA LYS A 8 -24.33 53.65 5.64
C LYS A 8 -24.14 52.32 6.39
N HIS A 9 -25.16 51.89 7.11
CA HIS A 9 -25.09 50.64 7.88
C HIS A 9 -24.98 49.40 6.97
N TYR A 10 -25.79 49.33 5.91
CA TYR A 10 -25.70 48.26 4.90
C TYR A 10 -24.34 48.24 4.15
N PHE A 11 -23.81 49.39 3.83
CA PHE A 11 -22.52 49.53 3.16
C PHE A 11 -21.37 49.04 4.05
N CYS A 12 -21.39 49.35 5.33
CA CYS A 12 -20.38 48.86 6.29
C CYS A 12 -20.43 47.34 6.49
N ILE A 13 -21.64 46.76 6.51
CA ILE A 13 -21.84 45.31 6.60
C ILE A 13 -21.30 44.60 5.34
N LEU A 14 -21.57 45.11 4.14
CA LEU A 14 -21.07 44.57 2.88
C LEU A 14 -19.54 44.60 2.79
N ILE A 15 -18.89 45.65 3.24
CA ILE A 15 -17.42 45.76 3.27
C ILE A 15 -16.85 44.74 4.27
N LYS A 16 -17.46 44.57 5.42
CA LYS A 16 -17.04 43.62 6.46
C LYS A 16 -17.18 42.17 5.96
N MET A 17 -18.30 41.86 5.31
CA MET A 17 -18.51 40.54 4.69
C MET A 17 -17.51 40.24 3.58
N ARG A 18 -17.19 41.21 2.73
CA ARG A 18 -16.20 41.08 1.66
C ARG A 18 -14.80 40.82 2.21
N LYS A 19 -14.41 41.48 3.32
CA LYS A 19 -13.13 41.23 3.99
C LYS A 19 -13.07 39.82 4.61
N ILE A 20 -14.14 39.35 5.25
CA ILE A 20 -14.26 38.03 5.85
C ILE A 20 -14.16 36.95 4.73
N TYR A 21 -14.88 37.15 3.64
CA TYR A 21 -14.82 36.22 2.49
C TYR A 21 -13.43 36.16 1.86
N SER A 22 -12.76 37.31 1.73
CA SER A 22 -11.38 37.36 1.21
C SER A 22 -10.40 36.66 2.15
N ALA A 23 -10.50 36.87 3.47
CA ALA A 23 -9.67 36.20 4.46
C ALA A 23 -9.92 34.67 4.47
N PHE A 24 -11.17 34.27 4.40
CA PHE A 24 -11.54 32.86 4.31
C PHE A 24 -10.97 32.20 3.03
N ARG A 25 -11.06 32.87 1.88
CA ARG A 25 -10.49 32.40 0.63
C ARG A 25 -8.98 32.22 0.72
N ILE A 26 -8.27 33.20 1.31
CA ILE A 26 -6.82 33.10 1.52
C ILE A 26 -6.49 31.92 2.44
N PHE A 27 -7.21 31.77 3.53
CA PHE A 27 -7.05 30.65 4.46
C PHE A 27 -7.20 29.29 3.75
N VAL A 28 -8.25 29.14 2.93
CA VAL A 28 -8.47 27.91 2.14
C VAL A 28 -7.30 27.63 1.20
N HIS A 29 -6.77 28.66 0.51
CA HIS A 29 -5.59 28.48 -0.36
C HIS A 29 -4.36 28.05 0.42
N ILE A 30 -4.10 28.66 1.59
CA ILE A 30 -2.98 28.29 2.46
C ILE A 30 -3.10 26.80 2.87
N VAL A 31 -4.28 26.37 3.27
CA VAL A 31 -4.52 24.97 3.66
C VAL A 31 -4.25 24.03 2.47
N ILE A 32 -4.79 24.33 1.28
CA ILE A 32 -4.58 23.51 0.08
C ILE A 32 -3.09 23.43 -0.27
N PHE A 33 -2.39 24.57 -0.32
CA PHE A 33 -0.95 24.60 -0.61
C PHE A 33 -0.13 23.86 0.43
N SER A 34 -0.49 23.96 1.70
CA SER A 34 0.17 23.24 2.80
C SER A 34 0.02 21.72 2.63
N VAL A 35 -1.18 21.23 2.32
CA VAL A 35 -1.43 19.81 2.07
C VAL A 35 -0.62 19.30 0.87
N ILE A 36 -0.63 20.05 -0.24
CA ILE A 36 0.15 19.70 -1.43
C ILE A 36 1.65 19.67 -1.11
N ALA A 37 2.16 20.67 -0.37
CA ALA A 37 3.57 20.74 0.00
C ALA A 37 3.99 19.56 0.89
N ILE A 38 3.18 19.20 1.89
CA ILE A 38 3.43 18.06 2.78
C ILE A 38 3.43 16.75 1.97
N TYR A 39 2.45 16.57 1.09
CA TYR A 39 2.38 15.38 0.23
C TYR A 39 3.61 15.27 -0.69
N THR A 40 3.97 16.38 -1.34
CA THR A 40 5.13 16.42 -2.25
C THR A 40 6.43 16.15 -1.52
N LEU A 41 6.62 16.75 -0.33
CA LEU A 41 7.80 16.53 0.50
C LEU A 41 7.88 15.06 0.96
N GLY A 42 6.78 14.49 1.42
CA GLY A 42 6.70 13.08 1.80
C GLY A 42 7.06 12.15 0.64
N TYR A 43 6.52 12.43 -0.55
CA TYR A 43 6.86 11.69 -1.76
C TYR A 43 8.34 11.77 -2.14
N ILE A 44 8.94 12.97 -2.09
CA ILE A 44 10.37 13.17 -2.36
C ILE A 44 11.21 12.36 -1.38
N LEU A 45 10.90 12.42 -0.08
CA LEU A 45 11.61 11.65 0.94
C LEU A 45 11.55 10.14 0.68
N LEU A 46 10.37 9.61 0.37
CA LEU A 46 10.19 8.20 0.04
C LEU A 46 10.82 7.78 -1.30
N SER A 47 11.15 8.73 -2.16
CA SER A 47 11.83 8.48 -3.44
C SER A 47 13.35 8.40 -3.30
N ILE A 48 13.91 8.73 -2.15
CA ILE A 48 15.36 8.65 -1.90
C ILE A 48 15.79 7.18 -1.88
N PRO A 49 16.79 6.76 -2.69
CA PRO A 49 17.21 5.36 -2.79
C PRO A 49 17.58 4.71 -1.46
N ASN A 50 18.29 5.42 -0.60
CA ASN A 50 18.68 4.92 0.73
C ASN A 50 17.47 4.61 1.64
N ILE A 51 16.38 5.36 1.49
CA ILE A 51 15.14 5.11 2.25
C ILE A 51 14.42 3.90 1.66
N GLN A 52 14.35 3.80 0.35
CA GLN A 52 13.76 2.64 -0.33
C GLN A 52 14.50 1.34 0.01
N ASP A 53 15.83 1.36 0.05
CA ASP A 53 16.63 0.21 0.46
C ASP A 53 16.37 -0.20 1.92
N LYS A 54 16.27 0.75 2.84
CA LYS A 54 15.89 0.45 4.22
C LYS A 54 14.50 -0.18 4.32
N VAL A 55 13.53 0.37 3.61
CA VAL A 55 12.17 -0.19 3.55
C VAL A 55 12.19 -1.60 2.97
N ARG A 56 12.98 -1.84 1.91
CA ARG A 56 13.17 -3.16 1.31
C ARG A 56 13.73 -4.16 2.32
N HIS A 57 14.81 -3.82 2.99
CA HIS A 57 15.43 -4.72 3.98
C HIS A 57 14.49 -5.04 5.15
N ILE A 58 13.77 -4.05 5.67
CA ILE A 58 12.79 -4.27 6.74
C ILE A 58 11.65 -5.17 6.23
N GLY A 59 11.12 -4.88 5.04
CA GLY A 59 10.03 -5.66 4.45
C GLY A 59 10.42 -7.12 4.19
N ILE A 60 11.61 -7.36 3.60
CA ILE A 60 12.13 -8.71 3.38
C ILE A 60 12.28 -9.44 4.71
N LYS A 61 12.92 -8.82 5.70
CA LYS A 61 13.16 -9.43 7.02
C LYS A 61 11.85 -9.84 7.71
N GLU A 62 10.86 -8.97 7.73
CA GLU A 62 9.56 -9.26 8.34
C GLU A 62 8.79 -10.35 7.59
N LEU A 63 8.82 -10.32 6.25
CA LEU A 63 8.16 -11.34 5.43
C LEU A 63 8.88 -12.69 5.52
N SER A 64 10.21 -12.72 5.48
CA SER A 64 10.98 -13.95 5.64
C SER A 64 10.76 -14.57 7.02
N ALA A 65 10.70 -13.74 8.07
CA ALA A 65 10.38 -14.22 9.41
C ALA A 65 8.93 -14.71 9.56
N LEU A 66 7.99 -14.13 8.81
CA LEU A 66 6.59 -14.55 8.81
C LEU A 66 6.38 -15.88 8.07
N LEU A 67 7.10 -16.07 6.95
CA LEU A 67 6.95 -17.23 6.08
C LEU A 67 7.96 -18.33 6.37
N ASP A 68 8.90 -18.10 7.30
CA ASP A 68 10.00 -19.02 7.64
C ASP A 68 10.79 -19.48 6.40
N THR A 69 11.01 -18.57 5.44
CA THR A 69 11.74 -18.82 4.20
C THR A 69 12.47 -17.58 3.71
N ASP A 70 13.54 -17.76 2.94
CA ASP A 70 14.39 -16.69 2.44
C ASP A 70 13.77 -15.99 1.21
N ILE A 71 13.01 -14.94 1.46
CA ILE A 71 12.40 -14.13 0.40
C ILE A 71 13.43 -13.14 -0.14
N THR A 72 13.43 -12.95 -1.46
CA THR A 72 14.21 -11.89 -2.08
C THR A 72 13.34 -10.95 -2.90
N ILE A 73 13.69 -9.66 -2.87
CA ILE A 73 13.04 -8.60 -3.65
C ILE A 73 14.16 -7.71 -4.18
N ASP A 74 14.29 -7.59 -5.49
CA ASP A 74 15.37 -6.81 -6.11
C ASP A 74 15.21 -5.32 -5.80
N ARG A 75 14.01 -4.80 -5.93
CA ARG A 75 13.72 -3.38 -5.72
C ARG A 75 12.29 -3.16 -5.23
N ILE A 76 12.15 -2.22 -4.29
CA ILE A 76 10.87 -1.66 -3.85
C ILE A 76 10.79 -0.22 -4.34
N GLN A 77 9.66 0.17 -4.90
CA GLN A 77 9.39 1.53 -5.33
C GLN A 77 8.01 1.96 -4.83
N ILE A 78 7.97 3.13 -4.22
CA ILE A 78 6.71 3.78 -3.85
C ILE A 78 6.42 4.82 -4.92
N SER A 79 5.38 4.56 -5.71
CA SER A 79 4.94 5.43 -6.80
C SER A 79 3.90 6.44 -6.31
N PRO A 80 3.67 7.55 -7.04
CA PRO A 80 2.59 8.49 -6.75
C PRO A 80 1.24 7.78 -6.57
N PHE A 81 0.35 8.40 -5.80
CA PHE A 81 -0.99 7.87 -5.51
C PHE A 81 -0.98 6.55 -4.71
N ASN A 82 -0.04 6.44 -3.75
CA ASN A 82 0.01 5.36 -2.76
C ASN A 82 0.13 3.95 -3.37
N LYS A 83 0.87 3.85 -4.44
CA LYS A 83 1.12 2.61 -5.13
C LYS A 83 2.47 2.05 -4.73
N LEU A 84 2.47 0.84 -4.17
CA LEU A 84 3.67 0.06 -3.87
C LEU A 84 3.99 -0.85 -5.05
N GLU A 85 5.22 -0.82 -5.51
CA GLU A 85 5.71 -1.68 -6.59
C GLU A 85 6.93 -2.46 -6.10
N LEU A 86 6.85 -3.78 -6.22
CA LEU A 86 7.93 -4.73 -5.92
C LEU A 86 8.42 -5.30 -7.24
N PHE A 87 9.72 -5.33 -7.45
CA PHE A 87 10.34 -5.89 -8.65
C PHE A 87 11.21 -7.07 -8.28
N GLY A 88 11.17 -8.14 -9.10
CA GLY A 88 11.95 -9.35 -8.89
C GLY A 88 11.64 -10.02 -7.55
N ALA A 89 10.36 -10.18 -7.24
CA ALA A 89 9.96 -10.84 -6.00
C ALA A 89 10.08 -12.37 -6.18
N TYR A 90 10.89 -13.01 -5.33
CA TYR A 90 11.12 -14.45 -5.32
C TYR A 90 10.81 -15.01 -3.94
N ILE A 91 10.00 -16.05 -3.91
CA ILE A 91 9.62 -16.78 -2.71
C ILE A 91 9.94 -18.26 -2.96
N PRO A 92 10.90 -18.86 -2.27
CA PRO A 92 11.12 -20.28 -2.29
C PRO A 92 10.09 -21.01 -1.44
N ASP A 93 9.92 -22.30 -1.68
CA ASP A 93 9.21 -23.17 -0.74
C ASP A 93 10.12 -23.57 0.44
N LEU A 94 9.60 -24.35 1.37
CA LEU A 94 10.35 -24.79 2.56
C LEU A 94 11.52 -25.74 2.23
N ASN A 95 11.57 -26.29 1.01
CA ASN A 95 12.67 -27.13 0.53
C ASN A 95 13.74 -26.30 -0.22
N GLY A 96 13.51 -24.99 -0.43
CA GLY A 96 14.39 -24.11 -1.18
C GLY A 96 14.11 -24.06 -2.68
N ASP A 97 13.12 -24.82 -3.17
CA ASP A 97 12.72 -24.77 -4.57
C ASP A 97 11.88 -23.54 -4.89
N THR A 98 11.87 -23.13 -6.16
CA THR A 98 11.08 -21.96 -6.60
C THR A 98 9.59 -22.24 -6.45
N LEU A 99 8.95 -21.61 -5.46
CA LEU A 99 7.50 -21.63 -5.32
C LEU A 99 6.86 -20.54 -6.17
N LEU A 100 7.35 -19.30 -6.05
CA LEU A 100 6.78 -18.16 -6.73
C LEU A 100 7.86 -17.16 -7.12
N TYR A 101 7.84 -16.75 -8.38
CA TYR A 101 8.60 -15.62 -8.88
C TYR A 101 7.66 -14.65 -9.58
N ALA A 102 7.80 -13.35 -9.34
CA ALA A 102 7.05 -12.32 -10.04
C ALA A 102 7.99 -11.21 -10.50
N ASN A 103 7.98 -10.90 -11.80
CA ASN A 103 8.76 -9.79 -12.33
C ASN A 103 8.38 -8.47 -11.69
N LYS A 104 7.07 -8.27 -11.46
CA LYS A 104 6.54 -7.07 -10.82
C LYS A 104 5.24 -7.39 -10.08
N ILE A 105 5.17 -6.95 -8.83
CA ILE A 105 3.95 -6.90 -8.05
C ILE A 105 3.63 -5.42 -7.81
N SER A 106 2.40 -5.03 -8.09
CA SER A 106 1.93 -3.66 -7.88
C SER A 106 0.66 -3.67 -7.04
N ALA A 107 0.64 -2.93 -5.95
CA ALA A 107 -0.51 -2.85 -5.05
C ALA A 107 -0.79 -1.40 -4.68
N GLY A 108 -2.04 -1.00 -4.70
CA GLY A 108 -2.49 0.25 -4.09
C GLY A 108 -2.58 0.10 -2.58
N ILE A 109 -2.27 1.16 -1.83
CA ILE A 109 -2.46 1.23 -0.38
C ILE A 109 -3.56 2.25 -0.10
N SER A 110 -4.56 1.86 0.69
CA SER A 110 -5.59 2.79 1.15
C SER A 110 -5.04 3.66 2.27
N LEU A 111 -4.80 4.95 1.98
CA LEU A 111 -4.32 5.89 2.99
C LEU A 111 -5.39 6.24 4.01
N SER A 112 -6.66 6.23 3.64
CA SER A 112 -7.75 6.46 4.58
C SER A 112 -7.76 5.41 5.69
N ASP A 113 -7.71 4.14 5.31
CA ASP A 113 -7.71 3.03 6.29
C ASP A 113 -6.43 3.02 7.12
N LEU A 114 -5.28 3.37 6.50
CA LEU A 114 -4.01 3.48 7.21
C LEU A 114 -4.00 4.61 8.25
N LEU A 115 -4.55 5.78 7.92
CA LEU A 115 -4.48 6.97 8.78
C LEU A 115 -5.60 7.00 9.82
N VAL A 116 -6.80 6.54 9.48
CA VAL A 116 -7.98 6.57 10.35
C VAL A 116 -8.06 5.30 11.19
N ASP A 117 -8.04 4.14 10.54
CA ASP A 117 -8.29 2.85 11.18
C ASP A 117 -7.00 2.13 11.59
N ARG A 118 -5.83 2.64 11.17
CA ARG A 118 -4.51 2.00 11.34
C ARG A 118 -4.46 0.60 10.75
N GLU A 119 -5.23 0.36 9.70
CA GLU A 119 -5.26 -0.87 8.95
C GLU A 119 -4.49 -0.73 7.63
N LEU A 120 -3.66 -1.72 7.29
CA LEU A 120 -2.97 -1.76 6.01
C LEU A 120 -3.85 -2.51 5.00
N VAL A 121 -4.62 -1.77 4.22
CA VAL A 121 -5.51 -2.32 3.20
C VAL A 121 -4.86 -2.20 1.83
N PHE A 122 -4.64 -3.35 1.18
CA PHE A 122 -4.17 -3.40 -0.20
C PHE A 122 -5.34 -3.44 -1.17
N THR A 123 -5.34 -2.49 -2.09
CA THR A 123 -6.31 -2.40 -3.17
C THR A 123 -5.64 -2.76 -4.49
N ASN A 124 -6.36 -3.46 -5.38
CA ASN A 124 -5.94 -3.70 -6.76
C ASN A 124 -4.50 -4.26 -6.89
N ILE A 125 -4.25 -5.44 -6.32
CA ILE A 125 -2.98 -6.13 -6.50
C ILE A 125 -2.87 -6.62 -7.95
N GLN A 126 -1.77 -6.30 -8.62
CA GLN A 126 -1.45 -6.76 -9.96
C GLN A 126 -0.12 -7.48 -9.96
N LEU A 127 -0.11 -8.73 -10.41
CA LEU A 127 1.09 -9.56 -10.58
C LEU A 127 1.41 -9.64 -12.08
N PHE A 128 2.61 -9.24 -12.44
CA PHE A 128 3.11 -9.29 -13.82
C PHE A 128 4.25 -10.29 -13.93
N GLY A 129 4.18 -11.17 -14.94
CA GLY A 129 5.22 -12.16 -15.18
C GLY A 129 5.37 -13.13 -14.01
N LEU A 130 4.24 -13.62 -13.49
CA LEU A 130 4.20 -14.60 -12.43
C LEU A 130 4.65 -15.96 -12.99
N ASP A 131 5.63 -16.60 -12.35
CA ASP A 131 5.96 -18.02 -12.51
C ASP A 131 5.76 -18.68 -11.14
N ALA A 132 4.76 -19.56 -11.05
CA ALA A 132 4.44 -20.27 -9.83
C ALA A 132 4.49 -21.78 -10.06
N ARG A 133 5.14 -22.50 -9.14
CA ARG A 133 5.22 -23.96 -9.13
C ARG A 133 4.56 -24.48 -7.87
N ILE A 134 3.39 -25.04 -8.05
CA ILE A 134 2.63 -25.64 -6.96
C ILE A 134 2.80 -27.14 -7.05
N THR A 135 3.35 -27.74 -6.01
CA THR A 135 3.60 -29.17 -5.94
C THR A 135 2.86 -29.81 -4.77
N LYS A 136 2.49 -31.05 -4.96
CA LYS A 136 2.02 -31.98 -3.91
C LYS A 136 2.87 -33.22 -3.92
N GLU A 137 3.15 -33.78 -2.75
CA GLU A 137 3.85 -35.09 -2.66
C GLU A 137 2.92 -36.22 -3.08
N THR A 138 1.68 -36.21 -2.59
CA THR A 138 0.65 -37.20 -2.93
C THR A 138 -0.68 -36.46 -3.24
N PRO A 139 -1.65 -37.11 -3.91
CA PRO A 139 -2.96 -36.48 -4.16
C PRO A 139 -3.68 -35.99 -2.91
N SER A 140 -3.40 -36.62 -1.74
CA SER A 140 -4.04 -36.28 -0.45
C SER A 140 -3.22 -35.31 0.38
N SER A 141 -1.94 -35.05 0.05
CA SER A 141 -1.08 -34.14 0.80
C SER A 141 -1.44 -32.68 0.57
N GLU A 142 -0.97 -31.82 1.46
CA GLU A 142 -1.06 -30.37 1.29
C GLU A 142 -0.13 -29.91 0.16
N THR A 143 -0.39 -28.74 -0.38
CA THR A 143 0.48 -28.12 -1.38
C THR A 143 1.67 -27.44 -0.73
N ASN A 144 2.79 -27.29 -1.46
CA ASN A 144 3.91 -26.49 -1.02
C ASN A 144 3.59 -24.99 -0.84
N LEU A 145 2.39 -24.54 -1.19
CA LEU A 145 1.85 -23.20 -0.92
C LEU A 145 1.20 -23.08 0.46
N GLN A 146 0.90 -24.21 1.13
CA GLN A 146 0.08 -24.21 2.35
C GLN A 146 0.69 -23.38 3.48
N PHE A 147 2.02 -23.41 3.65
CA PHE A 147 2.71 -22.65 4.69
C PHE A 147 2.46 -21.14 4.55
N ILE A 148 2.35 -20.59 3.34
CA ILE A 148 2.00 -19.19 3.10
C ILE A 148 0.58 -18.90 3.58
N ILE A 149 -0.36 -19.77 3.22
CA ILE A 149 -1.76 -19.64 3.61
C ILE A 149 -1.88 -19.66 5.14
N ASP A 150 -1.16 -20.54 5.80
CA ASP A 150 -1.22 -20.71 7.25
C ASP A 150 -0.52 -19.57 8.00
N ALA A 151 0.59 -19.06 7.48
CA ALA A 151 1.25 -17.88 8.03
C ALA A 151 0.32 -16.67 8.07
N PHE A 152 -0.44 -16.43 7.00
CA PHE A 152 -1.42 -15.34 6.97
C PHE A 152 -2.68 -15.61 7.80
N LYS A 153 -3.09 -16.87 7.99
CA LYS A 153 -4.21 -17.22 8.89
C LYS A 153 -3.82 -17.07 10.36
N SER A 154 -2.62 -17.56 10.73
CA SER A 154 -2.12 -17.56 12.11
C SER A 154 -1.90 -16.16 12.67
N ASN A 155 -1.54 -15.20 11.83
CA ASN A 155 -1.25 -13.82 12.22
C ASN A 155 -2.49 -13.06 12.80
N LYS A 156 -3.67 -13.63 12.75
CA LYS A 156 -4.88 -13.06 13.38
C LYS A 156 -4.87 -13.11 14.91
N ASN A 157 -4.00 -13.92 15.54
CA ASN A 157 -4.02 -14.21 16.98
C ASN A 157 -2.82 -13.66 17.76
N THR A 158 -1.83 -13.03 17.14
CA THR A 158 -0.66 -12.47 17.84
C THR A 158 -0.93 -11.02 18.28
N PRO A 159 -0.71 -10.65 19.58
CA PRO A 159 -0.99 -9.30 20.09
C PRO A 159 -0.02 -8.22 19.59
N LYS A 160 1.03 -8.57 18.84
CA LYS A 160 1.99 -7.63 18.25
C LYS A 160 1.46 -7.14 16.91
N LYS A 161 0.97 -5.88 16.87
CA LYS A 161 0.54 -5.11 15.70
C LYS A 161 -0.28 -5.95 14.69
N LYS A 162 -1.58 -5.98 14.86
CA LYS A 162 -2.50 -6.50 13.86
C LYS A 162 -2.38 -5.67 12.58
N ILE A 163 -1.60 -6.14 11.64
CA ILE A 163 -1.71 -5.65 10.26
C ILE A 163 -2.83 -6.48 9.64
N ASN A 164 -4.02 -5.93 9.60
CA ASN A 164 -5.14 -6.56 8.92
C ASN A 164 -4.89 -6.43 7.42
N PHE A 165 -4.46 -7.51 6.78
CA PHE A 165 -4.33 -7.56 5.33
C PHE A 165 -5.72 -7.77 4.71
N LYS A 166 -6.19 -6.79 3.98
CA LYS A 166 -7.41 -6.89 3.20
C LYS A 166 -7.05 -6.71 1.71
N ILE A 167 -7.38 -7.69 0.90
CA ILE A 167 -7.17 -7.65 -0.55
C ILE A 167 -8.55 -7.54 -1.21
N ASN A 168 -8.80 -6.45 -1.92
CA ASN A 168 -10.09 -6.23 -2.59
C ASN A 168 -10.12 -6.88 -3.97
N ASN A 169 -9.01 -6.82 -4.71
CA ASN A 169 -8.92 -7.37 -6.07
C ASN A 169 -7.47 -7.78 -6.38
N ALA A 170 -7.30 -8.92 -7.04
CA ALA A 170 -6.01 -9.39 -7.52
C ALA A 170 -6.11 -9.79 -9.00
N ILE A 171 -5.18 -9.30 -9.83
CA ILE A 171 -5.12 -9.55 -11.26
C ILE A 171 -3.75 -10.11 -11.61
N ILE A 172 -3.72 -11.24 -12.29
CA ILE A 172 -2.48 -11.83 -12.81
C ILE A 172 -2.39 -11.51 -14.30
N ARG A 173 -1.25 -10.97 -14.72
CA ARG A 173 -0.94 -10.68 -16.12
C ARG A 173 0.33 -11.39 -16.55
N ARG A 174 0.27 -12.13 -17.65
CA ARG A 174 1.41 -12.92 -18.17
C ARG A 174 1.93 -13.91 -17.12
N GLY A 175 1.02 -14.64 -16.45
CA GLY A 175 1.36 -15.63 -15.46
C GLY A 175 1.49 -17.02 -16.07
N LYS A 176 2.41 -17.81 -15.52
CA LYS A 176 2.58 -19.23 -15.74
C LYS A 176 2.46 -19.95 -14.41
N ILE A 177 1.51 -20.87 -14.32
CA ILE A 177 1.31 -21.67 -13.12
C ILE A 177 1.48 -23.13 -13.52
N LYS A 178 2.40 -23.82 -12.88
CA LYS A 178 2.58 -25.27 -12.99
C LYS A 178 2.04 -25.92 -11.74
N TYR A 179 1.35 -27.01 -11.92
CA TYR A 179 0.83 -27.83 -10.82
C TYR A 179 1.24 -29.28 -11.07
N ASP A 180 2.02 -29.84 -10.17
CA ASP A 180 2.57 -31.19 -10.28
C ASP A 180 2.27 -32.01 -9.02
N ILE A 181 1.98 -33.30 -9.19
CA ILE A 181 1.90 -34.28 -8.12
C ILE A 181 3.11 -35.19 -8.28
N LEU A 182 4.02 -35.21 -7.28
CA LEU A 182 5.32 -35.86 -7.37
C LEU A 182 5.26 -37.35 -7.27
N SER A 183 4.25 -37.91 -6.58
CA SER A 183 4.00 -39.36 -6.53
C SER A 183 2.70 -39.66 -7.28
N ALA A 184 2.82 -40.08 -8.51
CA ALA A 184 1.77 -40.77 -9.25
C ALA A 184 2.03 -42.26 -9.24
#